data_7bb11537ea29845d22ca34d2680de421
#
_entry.id   7bb11537ea29845d22ca34d2680de421
#
_cell.length_a   1.000
_cell.length_b   1.000
_cell.length_c   1.000
_cell.angle_alpha   90.00
_cell.angle_beta   90.00
_cell.angle_gamma   90.00
#
_symmetry.space_group_name_H-M   'P 1'
#
loop_
_entity.id
_entity.type
_entity.pdbx_description
1 polymer ?
#
loop_
_entity_poly.entity_id
_entity_poly.type
_entity_poly.pdbx_seq_one_letter_code
_entity_poly.pdbx_strand_id
1 'polypeptide(L)'
;MGPLWLDVAGYELSAEDREILQHPTVGGVILFGRNYHDNQQLLALNKAIRQAAKRPILIGVDQEGGRVQRFREGFSRIPPAQYYARAENGVELAEQGGWLMAAELIAHDVDLSFAPVLDMGFACKAIGNRAFGEDVQTVLKHSSAFLRGMKAVGMATTGKHFPGHGAVIADSHLETPYDERETIAQDIAIFRAQIEAGVLDAMMPAHVVYPHYDAQPASGSSYWLKQVLREELGFQGIVFSDDLSMEGAAVMGGPVERSHQALVAGCDMILICNKREAAVEVLDNLPIMEVPQAEALLKKQQFSYSELKRSERWQQASANMQRLIEQFSE
;
A
#
# COMPACT_ATOMS: atom_id res chain seq x y z
N MET A 1 -16.49 4.52 8.15
CA MET A 1 -16.10 3.35 7.31
C MET A 1 -15.82 2.18 8.22
N GLY A 2 -16.08 0.94 7.78
CA GLY A 2 -15.66 -0.24 8.54
C GLY A 2 -14.17 -0.55 8.40
N PRO A 3 -13.64 -1.50 9.16
CA PRO A 3 -12.21 -1.83 9.15
C PRO A 3 -11.79 -2.76 8.01
N LEU A 4 -12.69 -3.50 7.37
CA LEU A 4 -12.32 -4.53 6.41
C LEU A 4 -12.13 -3.99 5.00
N TRP A 5 -11.00 -4.33 4.41
CA TRP A 5 -10.72 -4.23 2.98
C TRP A 5 -10.79 -5.61 2.33
N LEU A 6 -11.42 -5.67 1.18
CA LEU A 6 -11.54 -6.89 0.37
C LEU A 6 -11.42 -6.54 -1.11
N ASP A 7 -11.42 -7.53 -1.97
CA ASP A 7 -11.37 -7.36 -3.41
C ASP A 7 -12.71 -7.72 -4.07
N VAL A 8 -12.87 -7.34 -5.34
CA VAL A 8 -14.01 -7.70 -6.17
C VAL A 8 -13.61 -8.68 -7.27
N ALA A 9 -14.59 -9.44 -7.77
CA ALA A 9 -14.30 -10.61 -8.59
C ALA A 9 -13.62 -10.30 -9.94
N GLY A 10 -14.08 -9.27 -10.65
CA GLY A 10 -13.65 -9.03 -12.04
C GLY A 10 -13.77 -7.58 -12.49
N TYR A 11 -14.06 -7.40 -13.78
CA TYR A 11 -14.19 -6.09 -14.43
C TYR A 11 -15.48 -5.34 -14.07
N GLU A 12 -16.46 -6.07 -13.58
CA GLU A 12 -17.77 -5.54 -13.15
C GLU A 12 -18.16 -6.20 -11.83
N LEU A 13 -19.03 -5.54 -11.06
CA LEU A 13 -19.54 -6.10 -9.81
C LEU A 13 -20.55 -7.22 -10.08
N SER A 14 -20.34 -8.38 -9.47
CA SER A 14 -21.33 -9.43 -9.35
C SER A 14 -22.48 -9.02 -8.41
N ALA A 15 -23.52 -9.83 -8.32
CA ALA A 15 -24.59 -9.63 -7.34
C ALA A 15 -24.07 -9.76 -5.92
N GLU A 16 -23.19 -10.75 -5.67
CA GLU A 16 -22.54 -10.96 -4.38
C GLU A 16 -21.62 -9.78 -3.99
N ASP A 17 -20.81 -9.25 -4.94
CA ASP A 17 -19.99 -8.07 -4.64
C ASP A 17 -20.85 -6.89 -4.19
N ARG A 18 -22.02 -6.68 -4.82
CA ARG A 18 -22.94 -5.60 -4.46
C ARG A 18 -23.54 -5.77 -3.08
N GLU A 19 -23.84 -6.99 -2.67
CA GLU A 19 -24.33 -7.32 -1.35
C GLU A 19 -23.25 -7.08 -0.29
N ILE A 20 -22.06 -7.63 -0.49
CA ILE A 20 -20.89 -7.48 0.39
C ILE A 20 -20.55 -6.01 0.61
N LEU A 21 -20.51 -5.20 -0.46
CA LEU A 21 -20.18 -3.77 -0.38
C LEU A 21 -21.18 -2.95 0.46
N GLN A 22 -22.40 -3.43 0.66
CA GLN A 22 -23.37 -2.79 1.54
C GLN A 22 -23.13 -3.09 3.02
N HIS A 23 -22.33 -4.12 3.33
CA HIS A 23 -22.05 -4.48 4.73
C HIS A 23 -21.25 -3.37 5.43
N PRO A 24 -21.67 -2.90 6.63
CA PRO A 24 -21.05 -1.76 7.31
C PRO A 24 -19.59 -1.99 7.71
N THR A 25 -19.17 -3.25 7.90
CA THR A 25 -17.80 -3.62 8.23
C THR A 25 -16.83 -3.40 7.05
N VAL A 26 -17.34 -3.30 5.80
CA VAL A 26 -16.48 -3.02 4.64
C VAL A 26 -16.12 -1.53 4.59
N GLY A 27 -14.84 -1.21 4.65
CA GLY A 27 -14.30 0.14 4.60
C GLY A 27 -13.54 0.45 3.32
N GLY A 28 -13.06 -0.57 2.60
CA GLY A 28 -12.31 -0.36 1.37
C GLY A 28 -12.33 -1.54 0.41
N VAL A 29 -11.98 -1.23 -0.84
CA VAL A 29 -11.76 -2.21 -1.91
C VAL A 29 -10.34 -2.07 -2.43
N ILE A 30 -9.60 -3.18 -2.46
CA ILE A 30 -8.31 -3.25 -3.16
C ILE A 30 -8.51 -3.85 -4.55
N LEU A 31 -7.96 -3.18 -5.56
CA LEU A 31 -8.03 -3.62 -6.95
C LEU A 31 -6.74 -4.34 -7.37
N PHE A 32 -6.88 -5.33 -8.24
CA PHE A 32 -5.80 -6.11 -8.82
C PHE A 32 -5.82 -6.01 -10.35
N GLY A 33 -4.80 -6.56 -11.01
CA GLY A 33 -4.75 -6.59 -12.48
C GLY A 33 -5.96 -7.24 -13.14
N ARG A 34 -6.63 -8.22 -12.48
CA ARG A 34 -7.87 -8.84 -12.97
C ARG A 34 -9.08 -7.90 -12.99
N ASN A 35 -9.01 -6.77 -12.29
CA ASN A 35 -10.08 -5.77 -12.25
C ASN A 35 -9.90 -4.68 -13.31
N TYR A 36 -8.85 -4.76 -14.12
CA TYR A 36 -8.49 -3.75 -15.09
C TYR A 36 -8.44 -4.32 -16.52
N HIS A 37 -9.26 -3.78 -17.40
CA HIS A 37 -9.24 -4.03 -18.84
C HIS A 37 -8.78 -2.77 -19.60
N ASP A 38 -9.46 -1.64 -19.36
CA ASP A 38 -9.13 -0.32 -19.91
C ASP A 38 -9.59 0.81 -18.98
N ASN A 39 -9.22 2.04 -19.33
CA ASN A 39 -9.50 3.23 -18.53
C ASN A 39 -11.01 3.50 -18.32
N GLN A 40 -11.84 3.22 -19.31
CA GLN A 40 -13.29 3.45 -19.22
C GLN A 40 -13.96 2.39 -18.34
N GLN A 41 -13.56 1.14 -18.50
CA GLN A 41 -14.02 0.05 -17.66
C GLN A 41 -13.65 0.28 -16.20
N LEU A 42 -12.40 0.69 -15.90
CA LEU A 42 -11.96 0.96 -14.53
C LEU A 42 -12.77 2.08 -13.86
N LEU A 43 -13.03 3.17 -14.57
CA LEU A 43 -13.89 4.25 -14.09
C LEU A 43 -15.32 3.77 -13.81
N ALA A 44 -15.87 2.92 -14.70
CA ALA A 44 -17.19 2.34 -14.52
C ALA A 44 -17.26 1.42 -13.29
N LEU A 45 -16.24 0.58 -13.09
CA LEU A 45 -16.11 -0.30 -11.91
C LEU A 45 -16.05 0.52 -10.62
N ASN A 46 -15.16 1.52 -10.54
CA ASN A 46 -14.99 2.34 -9.34
C ASN A 46 -16.27 3.11 -8.99
N LYS A 47 -16.94 3.66 -9.99
CA LYS A 47 -18.27 4.27 -9.81
C LYS A 47 -19.30 3.27 -9.29
N ALA A 48 -19.31 2.05 -9.81
CA ALA A 48 -20.23 1.01 -9.37
C ALA A 48 -19.96 0.58 -7.92
N ILE A 49 -18.68 0.49 -7.50
CA ILE A 49 -18.26 0.21 -6.11
C ILE A 49 -18.84 1.28 -5.17
N ARG A 50 -18.61 2.57 -5.46
CA ARG A 50 -19.11 3.67 -4.63
C ARG A 50 -20.65 3.69 -4.55
N GLN A 51 -21.32 3.42 -5.66
CA GLN A 51 -22.78 3.34 -5.72
C GLN A 51 -23.34 2.14 -4.91
N ALA A 52 -22.67 0.98 -4.99
CA ALA A 52 -23.09 -0.21 -4.27
C ALA A 52 -22.92 -0.03 -2.74
N ALA A 53 -21.84 0.58 -2.30
CA ALA A 53 -21.57 0.83 -0.89
C ALA A 53 -22.56 1.79 -0.22
N LYS A 54 -23.11 2.78 -0.96
CA LYS A 54 -24.06 3.81 -0.47
C LYS A 54 -23.54 4.65 0.71
N ARG A 55 -22.26 4.64 0.97
CA ARG A 55 -21.53 5.40 1.99
C ARG A 55 -20.11 5.65 1.52
N PRO A 56 -19.32 6.51 2.19
CA PRO A 56 -17.91 6.64 1.88
C PRO A 56 -17.20 5.28 1.97
N ILE A 57 -16.42 4.95 0.94
CA ILE A 57 -15.61 3.74 0.83
C ILE A 57 -14.30 4.10 0.14
N LEU A 58 -13.20 3.54 0.61
CA LEU A 58 -11.89 3.72 -0.01
C LEU A 58 -11.69 2.75 -1.17
N ILE A 59 -11.00 3.19 -2.20
CA ILE A 59 -10.55 2.34 -3.32
C ILE A 59 -9.04 2.48 -3.42
N GLY A 60 -8.34 1.36 -3.33
CA GLY A 60 -6.88 1.31 -3.36
C GLY A 60 -6.34 0.25 -4.31
N VAL A 61 -5.04 0.32 -4.56
CA VAL A 61 -4.32 -0.62 -5.44
C VAL A 61 -2.85 -0.68 -5.03
N ASP A 62 -2.16 -1.78 -5.32
CA ASP A 62 -0.70 -1.83 -5.32
C ASP A 62 -0.14 -1.30 -6.65
N GLN A 63 0.12 -0.04 -6.72
CA GLN A 63 0.72 0.64 -7.86
C GLN A 63 2.02 1.31 -7.40
N GLU A 64 3.09 0.54 -7.26
CA GLU A 64 4.39 1.01 -6.78
C GLU A 64 5.29 1.47 -7.93
N GLY A 65 5.28 0.70 -9.00
CA GLY A 65 6.16 0.74 -10.15
C GLY A 65 6.86 -0.61 -10.40
N GLY A 66 7.62 -0.69 -11.47
CA GLY A 66 8.33 -1.91 -11.85
C GLY A 66 7.39 -3.11 -12.00
N ARG A 67 7.71 -4.20 -11.27
CA ARG A 67 6.90 -5.43 -11.29
C ARG A 67 5.59 -5.31 -10.50
N VAL A 68 5.50 -4.39 -9.54
CA VAL A 68 4.30 -4.14 -8.74
C VAL A 68 3.58 -2.91 -9.27
N GLN A 69 3.03 -3.07 -10.44
CA GLN A 69 2.15 -2.11 -11.11
C GLN A 69 0.99 -2.88 -11.71
N ARG A 70 -0.22 -2.74 -11.12
CA ARG A 70 -1.41 -3.54 -11.52
C ARG A 70 -2.03 -3.04 -12.81
N PHE A 71 -2.11 -1.72 -12.99
CA PHE A 71 -2.64 -1.10 -14.18
C PHE A 71 -1.48 -0.68 -15.09
N ARG A 72 -1.41 -1.25 -16.29
CA ARG A 72 -0.27 -1.10 -17.19
C ARG A 72 -0.64 -0.48 -18.53
N GLU A 73 -1.53 -1.11 -19.28
CA GLU A 73 -1.98 -0.59 -20.55
C GLU A 73 -2.83 0.65 -20.32
N GLY A 74 -2.57 1.75 -21.06
CA GLY A 74 -3.24 3.03 -20.85
C GLY A 74 -2.73 3.86 -19.68
N PHE A 75 -1.88 3.30 -18.80
CA PHE A 75 -1.16 4.01 -17.74
C PHE A 75 0.30 4.19 -18.11
N SER A 76 0.93 5.24 -17.58
CA SER A 76 2.38 5.40 -17.67
C SER A 76 3.10 4.28 -16.91
N ARG A 77 4.21 3.81 -17.46
CA ARG A 77 5.06 2.85 -16.75
C ARG A 77 5.89 3.59 -15.71
N ILE A 78 5.74 3.19 -14.46
CA ILE A 78 6.55 3.71 -13.36
C ILE A 78 7.74 2.76 -13.16
N PRO A 79 8.99 3.27 -13.13
CA PRO A 79 10.16 2.42 -12.95
C PRO A 79 10.18 1.75 -11.58
N PRO A 80 10.96 0.66 -11.41
CA PRO A 80 11.28 0.14 -10.08
C PRO A 80 11.95 1.22 -9.23
N ALA A 81 11.67 1.26 -7.93
CA ALA A 81 12.19 2.28 -7.02
C ALA A 81 13.73 2.37 -7.03
N GLN A 82 14.42 1.24 -7.17
CA GLN A 82 15.88 1.17 -7.30
C GLN A 82 16.46 2.06 -8.43
N TYR A 83 15.71 2.26 -9.52
CA TYR A 83 16.22 3.03 -10.66
C TYR A 83 16.43 4.50 -10.33
N TYR A 84 15.63 5.06 -9.42
CA TYR A 84 15.82 6.44 -8.98
C TYR A 84 17.19 6.65 -8.32
N ALA A 85 17.65 5.71 -7.49
CA ALA A 85 18.96 5.82 -6.85
C ALA A 85 20.15 5.68 -7.83
N ARG A 86 19.91 5.07 -8.99
CA ARG A 86 20.93 4.88 -10.03
C ARG A 86 21.06 6.08 -10.98
N ALA A 87 20.06 6.96 -11.01
CA ALA A 87 20.04 8.11 -11.90
C ALA A 87 20.69 9.33 -11.26
N GLU A 88 21.40 10.14 -12.05
CA GLU A 88 22.05 11.38 -11.59
C GLU A 88 21.04 12.38 -10.96
N ASN A 89 19.88 12.56 -11.61
CA ASN A 89 18.78 13.41 -11.12
C ASN A 89 17.65 12.61 -10.44
N GLY A 90 18.00 11.50 -9.80
CA GLY A 90 17.05 10.52 -9.26
C GLY A 90 16.05 11.06 -8.25
N VAL A 91 16.40 12.10 -7.48
CA VAL A 91 15.49 12.74 -6.53
C VAL A 91 14.34 13.44 -7.26
N GLU A 92 14.64 14.21 -8.30
CA GLU A 92 13.63 14.87 -9.11
C GLU A 92 12.75 13.85 -9.84
N LEU A 93 13.37 12.81 -10.39
CA LEU A 93 12.66 11.73 -11.07
C LEU A 93 11.76 10.95 -10.10
N ALA A 94 12.17 10.71 -8.86
CA ALA A 94 11.35 10.07 -7.84
C ALA A 94 10.11 10.91 -7.50
N GLU A 95 10.26 12.23 -7.37
CA GLU A 95 9.13 13.13 -7.13
C GLU A 95 8.16 13.14 -8.32
N GLN A 96 8.68 13.18 -9.55
CA GLN A 96 7.87 13.08 -10.77
C GLN A 96 7.15 11.72 -10.86
N GLY A 97 7.82 10.62 -10.52
CA GLY A 97 7.25 9.27 -10.54
C GLY A 97 6.10 9.12 -9.53
N GLY A 98 6.29 9.60 -8.30
CA GLY A 98 5.24 9.61 -7.27
C GLY A 98 4.04 10.46 -7.66
N TRP A 99 4.28 11.65 -8.21
CA TRP A 99 3.21 12.51 -8.72
C TRP A 99 2.45 11.88 -9.88
N LEU A 100 3.15 11.31 -10.86
CA LEU A 100 2.56 10.72 -12.07
C LEU A 100 1.68 9.51 -11.73
N MET A 101 2.20 8.59 -10.92
CA MET A 101 1.47 7.43 -10.44
C MET A 101 0.18 7.85 -9.72
N ALA A 102 0.28 8.78 -8.78
CA ALA A 102 -0.85 9.25 -8.00
C ALA A 102 -1.87 10.03 -8.85
N ALA A 103 -1.41 10.89 -9.77
CA ALA A 103 -2.28 11.66 -10.64
C ALA A 103 -3.11 10.75 -11.56
N GLU A 104 -2.50 9.72 -12.14
CA GLU A 104 -3.22 8.77 -12.99
C GLU A 104 -4.24 7.96 -12.20
N LEU A 105 -3.92 7.52 -10.98
CA LEU A 105 -4.87 6.82 -10.12
C LEU A 105 -6.07 7.70 -9.72
N ILE A 106 -5.82 8.94 -9.30
CA ILE A 106 -6.89 9.90 -8.96
C ILE A 106 -7.80 10.15 -10.16
N ALA A 107 -7.22 10.29 -11.37
CA ALA A 107 -7.98 10.46 -12.61
C ALA A 107 -8.90 9.27 -12.94
N HIS A 108 -8.63 8.10 -12.35
CA HIS A 108 -9.44 6.89 -12.47
C HIS A 108 -10.29 6.59 -11.22
N ASP A 109 -10.50 7.59 -10.35
CA ASP A 109 -11.31 7.50 -9.12
C ASP A 109 -10.77 6.48 -8.09
N VAL A 110 -9.44 6.29 -8.03
CA VAL A 110 -8.74 5.54 -7.00
C VAL A 110 -8.25 6.51 -5.92
N ASP A 111 -8.42 6.17 -4.65
CA ASP A 111 -8.10 7.07 -3.53
C ASP A 111 -6.63 6.99 -3.13
N LEU A 112 -6.04 5.78 -3.13
CA LEU A 112 -4.66 5.59 -2.71
C LEU A 112 -3.97 4.42 -3.44
N SER A 113 -2.65 4.50 -3.48
CA SER A 113 -1.78 3.34 -3.70
C SER A 113 -1.17 2.91 -2.36
N PHE A 114 -1.09 1.60 -2.11
CA PHE A 114 -0.30 1.05 -1.01
C PHE A 114 1.20 1.20 -1.34
N ALA A 115 1.69 2.44 -1.31
CA ALA A 115 3.03 2.86 -1.68
C ALA A 115 3.45 4.12 -0.90
N PRO A 116 4.77 4.34 -0.76
CA PRO A 116 5.88 3.56 -1.28
C PRO A 116 6.35 2.44 -0.34
N VAL A 117 7.18 1.54 -0.88
CA VAL A 117 8.01 0.62 -0.10
C VAL A 117 9.15 1.41 0.54
N LEU A 118 9.27 1.31 1.87
CA LEU A 118 10.32 1.95 2.67
C LEU A 118 11.36 0.95 3.19
N ASP A 119 11.21 -0.33 2.83
CA ASP A 119 12.17 -1.37 3.16
C ASP A 119 13.54 -1.05 2.60
N MET A 120 14.58 -1.38 3.38
CA MET A 120 15.98 -1.16 3.01
C MET A 120 16.62 -2.46 2.54
N GLY A 121 17.39 -2.38 1.44
CA GLY A 121 18.15 -3.50 0.93
C GLY A 121 17.43 -4.34 -0.12
N PHE A 122 18.18 -5.23 -0.76
CA PHE A 122 17.74 -6.03 -1.91
C PHE A 122 17.84 -7.53 -1.67
N ALA A 123 18.22 -7.96 -0.46
CA ALA A 123 18.41 -9.37 -0.13
C ALA A 123 17.10 -10.16 -0.19
N CYS A 124 16.00 -9.56 0.25
CA CYS A 124 14.67 -10.14 0.17
C CYS A 124 14.17 -10.18 -1.28
N LYS A 125 13.89 -11.37 -1.81
CA LYS A 125 13.35 -11.51 -3.18
C LYS A 125 11.98 -10.87 -3.35
N ALA A 126 11.16 -10.87 -2.29
CA ALA A 126 9.86 -10.22 -2.31
C ALA A 126 9.99 -8.69 -2.43
N ILE A 127 11.01 -8.09 -1.85
CA ILE A 127 11.31 -6.65 -1.94
C ILE A 127 12.17 -6.36 -3.18
N GLY A 128 13.40 -6.83 -3.24
CA GLY A 128 14.31 -6.64 -4.37
C GLY A 128 14.34 -5.19 -4.86
N ASN A 129 14.16 -4.98 -6.15
CA ASN A 129 14.19 -3.65 -6.79
C ASN A 129 12.98 -2.74 -6.46
N ARG A 130 12.06 -3.18 -5.59
CA ARG A 130 11.02 -2.33 -5.00
C ARG A 130 11.59 -1.37 -3.95
N ALA A 131 12.75 -1.70 -3.34
CA ALA A 131 13.47 -0.81 -2.44
C ALA A 131 14.17 0.33 -3.20
N PHE A 132 14.21 1.52 -2.59
CA PHE A 132 14.94 2.66 -3.14
C PHE A 132 16.47 2.52 -3.02
N GLY A 133 16.96 1.78 -2.02
CA GLY A 133 18.39 1.62 -1.78
C GLY A 133 18.72 0.59 -0.71
N GLU A 134 20.02 0.41 -0.47
CA GLU A 134 20.57 -0.54 0.52
C GLU A 134 21.00 0.15 1.81
N ASP A 135 20.90 1.47 1.89
CA ASP A 135 21.27 2.26 3.06
C ASP A 135 20.19 3.31 3.37
N VAL A 136 20.18 3.74 4.62
CA VAL A 136 19.18 4.67 5.17
C VAL A 136 19.11 5.98 4.37
N GLN A 137 20.26 6.56 4.01
CA GLN A 137 20.33 7.86 3.34
C GLN A 137 19.75 7.79 1.93
N THR A 138 20.10 6.75 1.19
CA THR A 138 19.60 6.51 -0.16
C THR A 138 18.08 6.26 -0.16
N VAL A 139 17.58 5.44 0.77
CA VAL A 139 16.14 5.20 0.90
C VAL A 139 15.41 6.50 1.25
N LEU A 140 15.86 7.23 2.27
CA LEU A 140 15.22 8.47 2.70
C LEU A 140 15.22 9.53 1.58
N LYS A 141 16.34 9.71 0.91
CA LYS A 141 16.51 10.71 -0.14
C LYS A 141 15.47 10.55 -1.26
N HIS A 142 15.28 9.34 -1.75
CA HIS A 142 14.42 9.06 -2.90
C HIS A 142 12.96 8.79 -2.50
N SER A 143 12.72 8.06 -1.39
CA SER A 143 11.35 7.83 -0.92
C SER A 143 10.66 9.12 -0.46
N SER A 144 11.38 10.03 0.20
CA SER A 144 10.82 11.34 0.58
C SER A 144 10.41 12.15 -0.64
N ALA A 145 11.17 12.10 -1.73
CA ALA A 145 10.82 12.77 -2.98
C ALA A 145 9.56 12.14 -3.60
N PHE A 146 9.50 10.81 -3.65
CA PHE A 146 8.34 10.09 -4.16
C PHE A 146 7.06 10.43 -3.37
N LEU A 147 7.16 10.42 -2.02
CA LEU A 147 6.08 10.80 -1.11
C LEU A 147 5.61 12.25 -1.36
N ARG A 148 6.55 13.21 -1.53
CA ARG A 148 6.18 14.60 -1.89
C ARG A 148 5.40 14.65 -3.20
N GLY A 149 5.81 13.87 -4.20
CA GLY A 149 5.10 13.78 -5.46
C GLY A 149 3.65 13.32 -5.30
N MET A 150 3.42 12.24 -4.53
CA MET A 150 2.06 11.74 -4.23
C MET A 150 1.23 12.79 -3.50
N LYS A 151 1.77 13.42 -2.45
CA LYS A 151 1.05 14.44 -1.68
C LYS A 151 0.75 15.71 -2.49
N ALA A 152 1.62 16.09 -3.43
CA ALA A 152 1.43 17.28 -4.28
C ALA A 152 0.17 17.20 -5.16
N VAL A 153 -0.33 16.01 -5.44
CA VAL A 153 -1.58 15.79 -6.18
C VAL A 153 -2.75 15.38 -5.29
N GLY A 154 -2.54 15.36 -3.95
CA GLY A 154 -3.60 15.11 -2.98
C GLY A 154 -3.92 13.64 -2.74
N MET A 155 -3.00 12.72 -3.03
CA MET A 155 -3.10 11.32 -2.66
C MET A 155 -2.51 11.07 -1.28
N ALA A 156 -3.22 10.26 -0.47
CA ALA A 156 -2.69 9.74 0.79
C ALA A 156 -1.56 8.73 0.54
N THR A 157 -0.60 8.69 1.45
CA THR A 157 0.63 7.89 1.35
C THR A 157 0.61 6.73 2.33
N THR A 158 1.14 5.57 1.95
CA THR A 158 1.24 4.39 2.81
C THR A 158 2.66 3.85 2.83
N GLY A 159 3.37 4.02 3.95
CA GLY A 159 4.69 3.43 4.12
C GLY A 159 4.62 1.94 4.45
N LYS A 160 5.45 1.11 3.80
CA LYS A 160 5.47 -0.35 4.00
C LYS A 160 6.87 -0.93 3.81
N HIS A 161 7.21 -2.00 4.47
CA HIS A 161 6.46 -2.82 5.43
C HIS A 161 7.11 -2.67 6.82
N PHE A 162 6.47 -1.90 7.68
CA PHE A 162 7.00 -1.61 9.02
C PHE A 162 7.19 -2.88 9.87
N PRO A 163 8.27 -3.02 10.62
CA PRO A 163 9.42 -2.11 10.84
C PRO A 163 10.57 -2.26 9.83
N GLY A 164 10.45 -3.10 8.77
CA GLY A 164 11.43 -3.31 7.71
C GLY A 164 11.52 -4.78 7.28
N HIS A 165 11.28 -5.08 6.00
CA HIS A 165 11.22 -6.45 5.44
C HIS A 165 12.44 -6.77 4.55
N GLY A 166 13.29 -5.81 4.22
CA GLY A 166 14.28 -5.93 3.14
C GLY A 166 15.41 -6.93 3.37
N ALA A 167 15.73 -7.27 4.63
CA ALA A 167 16.79 -8.20 4.98
C ALA A 167 16.36 -9.67 5.05
N VAL A 168 15.06 -9.97 5.07
CA VAL A 168 14.54 -11.33 5.23
C VAL A 168 14.46 -12.02 3.89
N ILE A 169 15.12 -13.18 3.74
CA ILE A 169 15.15 -13.95 2.48
C ILE A 169 13.82 -14.64 2.21
N ALA A 170 13.14 -15.12 3.25
CA ALA A 170 11.85 -15.81 3.14
C ALA A 170 10.75 -14.87 2.60
N ASP A 171 9.87 -15.44 1.78
CA ASP A 171 8.75 -14.71 1.19
C ASP A 171 7.49 -14.91 2.04
N SER A 172 6.95 -13.83 2.60
CA SER A 172 5.74 -13.83 3.43
C SER A 172 4.48 -14.31 2.70
N HIS A 173 4.50 -14.41 1.37
CA HIS A 173 3.44 -15.04 0.61
C HIS A 173 3.43 -16.58 0.73
N LEU A 174 4.58 -17.19 1.08
CA LEU A 174 4.80 -18.64 1.07
C LEU A 174 4.96 -19.24 2.48
N GLU A 175 5.48 -18.45 3.42
CA GLU A 175 5.77 -18.88 4.80
C GLU A 175 5.81 -17.69 5.74
N THR A 176 5.85 -17.95 7.06
CA THR A 176 6.09 -16.87 8.04
C THR A 176 7.58 -16.59 8.13
N PRO A 177 8.06 -15.41 7.71
CA PRO A 177 9.48 -15.07 7.75
C PRO A 177 9.91 -14.67 9.17
N TYR A 178 11.18 -14.96 9.50
CA TYR A 178 11.81 -14.57 10.74
C TYR A 178 13.04 -13.70 10.44
N ASP A 179 13.12 -12.55 11.07
CA ASP A 179 14.30 -11.68 11.04
C ASP A 179 15.11 -11.87 12.33
N GLU A 180 16.16 -12.66 12.23
CA GLU A 180 17.02 -13.06 13.35
C GLU A 180 18.09 -12.00 13.70
N ARG A 181 18.04 -10.82 13.10
CA ARG A 181 18.99 -9.75 13.42
C ARG A 181 18.77 -9.26 14.85
N GLU A 182 19.87 -9.08 15.60
CA GLU A 182 19.84 -8.53 16.96
C GLU A 182 19.32 -7.08 16.99
N THR A 183 19.49 -6.34 15.91
CA THR A 183 19.01 -4.97 15.78
C THR A 183 18.52 -4.65 14.38
N ILE A 184 17.40 -3.96 14.32
CA ILE A 184 16.79 -3.39 13.10
C ILE A 184 16.66 -1.86 13.20
N ALA A 185 17.54 -1.24 14.00
CA ALA A 185 17.50 0.20 14.27
C ALA A 185 17.60 1.06 12.99
N GLN A 186 18.34 0.60 11.98
CA GLN A 186 18.47 1.30 10.71
C GLN A 186 17.16 1.27 9.91
N ASP A 187 16.48 0.12 9.89
CA ASP A 187 15.17 0.00 9.24
C ASP A 187 14.16 0.93 9.92
N ILE A 188 14.08 0.90 11.25
CA ILE A 188 13.18 1.77 12.04
C ILE A 188 13.50 3.25 11.81
N ALA A 189 14.77 3.62 11.65
CA ALA A 189 15.18 5.02 11.42
C ALA A 189 14.56 5.61 10.16
N ILE A 190 14.33 4.80 9.11
CA ILE A 190 13.66 5.26 7.89
C ILE A 190 12.22 5.64 8.18
N PHE A 191 11.47 4.77 8.85
CA PHE A 191 10.07 5.04 9.22
C PHE A 191 9.96 6.24 10.17
N ARG A 192 10.83 6.30 11.19
CA ARG A 192 10.92 7.44 12.12
C ARG A 192 11.07 8.77 11.37
N ALA A 193 12.03 8.86 10.47
CA ALA A 193 12.30 10.10 9.73
C ALA A 193 11.09 10.52 8.87
N GLN A 194 10.38 9.58 8.24
CA GLN A 194 9.21 9.90 7.43
C GLN A 194 7.99 10.27 8.30
N ILE A 195 7.86 9.69 9.49
CA ILE A 195 6.83 10.06 10.48
C ILE A 195 7.10 11.48 11.00
N GLU A 196 8.31 11.79 11.42
CA GLU A 196 8.73 13.10 11.90
C GLU A 196 8.56 14.20 10.82
N ALA A 197 8.79 13.86 9.55
CA ALA A 197 8.54 14.74 8.43
C ALA A 197 7.03 14.95 8.13
N GLY A 198 6.12 14.20 8.77
CA GLY A 198 4.67 14.31 8.56
C GLY A 198 4.21 13.93 7.14
N VAL A 199 4.96 13.07 6.47
CA VAL A 199 4.67 12.72 5.06
C VAL A 199 3.94 11.39 4.90
N LEU A 200 3.71 10.63 5.98
CA LEU A 200 2.97 9.37 5.98
C LEU A 200 1.56 9.56 6.53
N ASP A 201 0.56 9.23 5.73
CA ASP A 201 -0.85 9.24 6.12
C ASP A 201 -1.30 7.86 6.63
N ALA A 202 -0.66 6.79 6.14
CA ALA A 202 -0.91 5.42 6.57
C ALA A 202 0.39 4.61 6.67
N MET A 203 0.30 3.49 7.40
CA MET A 203 1.38 2.52 7.61
C MET A 203 0.86 1.11 7.39
N MET A 204 1.66 0.25 6.75
CA MET A 204 1.38 -1.17 6.63
C MET A 204 2.53 -1.96 7.27
N PRO A 205 2.28 -2.71 8.36
CA PRO A 205 3.26 -3.57 9.00
C PRO A 205 3.50 -4.86 8.21
N ALA A 206 4.68 -5.42 8.36
CA ALA A 206 5.09 -6.68 7.75
C ALA A 206 4.49 -7.91 8.45
N HIS A 207 4.25 -8.98 7.69
CA HIS A 207 4.05 -10.32 8.24
C HIS A 207 5.40 -11.00 8.53
N VAL A 208 6.24 -10.36 9.35
CA VAL A 208 7.57 -10.84 9.74
C VAL A 208 7.65 -10.89 11.26
N VAL A 209 8.19 -11.97 11.79
CA VAL A 209 8.52 -12.14 13.22
C VAL A 209 9.95 -11.64 13.45
N TYR A 210 10.14 -10.86 14.48
CA TYR A 210 11.46 -10.35 14.94
C TYR A 210 11.71 -10.90 16.34
N PRO A 211 12.29 -12.12 16.45
CA PRO A 211 12.32 -12.90 17.71
C PRO A 211 13.03 -12.20 18.87
N HIS A 212 13.98 -11.30 18.58
CA HIS A 212 14.67 -10.51 19.60
C HIS A 212 13.79 -9.40 20.21
N TYR A 213 12.59 -9.16 19.65
CA TYR A 213 11.65 -8.11 20.08
C TYR A 213 10.29 -8.67 20.50
N ASP A 214 9.66 -9.47 19.63
CA ASP A 214 8.38 -10.11 19.90
C ASP A 214 8.23 -11.42 19.13
N ALA A 215 7.49 -12.35 19.71
CA ALA A 215 7.20 -13.65 19.11
C ALA A 215 6.09 -13.61 18.03
N GLN A 216 5.34 -12.50 17.96
CA GLN A 216 4.28 -12.30 16.97
C GLN A 216 4.83 -11.57 15.73
N PRO A 217 4.25 -11.81 14.52
CA PRO A 217 4.57 -10.99 13.36
C PRO A 217 4.17 -9.53 13.62
N ALA A 218 4.89 -8.58 13.04
CA ALA A 218 4.67 -7.16 13.34
C ALA A 218 3.23 -6.72 13.12
N SER A 219 2.54 -7.26 12.12
CA SER A 219 1.12 -7.01 11.84
C SER A 219 0.14 -7.51 12.89
N GLY A 220 0.55 -8.42 13.77
CA GLY A 220 -0.24 -8.97 14.88
C GLY A 220 0.33 -8.68 16.27
N SER A 221 1.28 -7.77 16.39
CA SER A 221 2.05 -7.47 17.60
C SER A 221 1.68 -6.12 18.21
N SER A 222 1.15 -6.14 19.43
CA SER A 222 0.92 -4.91 20.20
C SER A 222 2.24 -4.20 20.57
N TYR A 223 3.33 -4.93 20.69
CA TYR A 223 4.65 -4.33 20.89
C TYR A 223 5.00 -3.42 19.71
N TRP A 224 4.92 -3.94 18.47
CA TRP A 224 5.26 -3.18 17.28
C TRP A 224 4.28 -2.04 16.99
N LEU A 225 2.97 -2.29 17.10
CA LEU A 225 1.96 -1.32 16.65
C LEU A 225 1.59 -0.29 17.72
N LYS A 226 1.51 -0.68 19.01
CA LYS A 226 1.16 0.25 20.08
C LYS A 226 2.40 0.88 20.69
N GLN A 227 3.32 0.05 21.22
CA GLN A 227 4.49 0.60 21.91
C GLN A 227 5.44 1.30 20.93
N VAL A 228 5.96 0.60 19.91
CA VAL A 228 6.96 1.20 19.01
C VAL A 228 6.33 2.22 18.10
N LEU A 229 5.32 1.85 17.27
CA LEU A 229 4.79 2.74 16.23
C LEU A 229 4.01 3.93 16.80
N ARG A 230 3.09 3.68 17.74
CA ARG A 230 2.24 4.73 18.29
C ARG A 230 2.92 5.55 19.39
N GLU A 231 3.52 4.89 20.40
CA GLU A 231 4.06 5.58 21.57
C GLU A 231 5.47 6.12 21.32
N GLU A 232 6.40 5.30 20.80
CA GLU A 232 7.80 5.72 20.64
C GLU A 232 8.03 6.56 19.39
N LEU A 233 7.39 6.20 18.24
CA LEU A 233 7.53 6.93 16.99
C LEU A 233 6.47 8.01 16.80
N GLY A 234 5.39 8.00 17.61
CA GLY A 234 4.35 9.02 17.59
C GLY A 234 3.45 9.02 16.36
N PHE A 235 3.37 7.89 15.61
CA PHE A 235 2.54 7.82 14.42
C PHE A 235 1.06 7.92 14.72
N GLN A 236 0.34 8.85 14.06
CA GLN A 236 -1.08 9.12 14.28
C GLN A 236 -1.96 8.78 13.07
N GLY A 237 -1.37 8.34 11.95
CA GLY A 237 -2.11 7.97 10.74
C GLY A 237 -2.79 6.60 10.86
N ILE A 238 -3.40 6.15 9.77
CA ILE A 238 -4.07 4.84 9.68
C ILE A 238 -3.04 3.71 9.64
N VAL A 239 -3.25 2.66 10.42
CA VAL A 239 -2.48 1.42 10.35
C VAL A 239 -3.33 0.36 9.65
N PHE A 240 -2.89 -0.05 8.46
CA PHE A 240 -3.42 -1.22 7.76
C PHE A 240 -2.77 -2.50 8.31
N SER A 241 -3.40 -3.67 8.18
CA SER A 241 -2.62 -4.91 8.11
C SER A 241 -2.02 -5.06 6.71
N ASP A 242 -1.00 -5.90 6.53
CA ASP A 242 -0.77 -6.54 5.24
C ASP A 242 -1.88 -7.57 4.97
N ASP A 243 -1.94 -8.17 3.78
CA ASP A 243 -3.02 -9.12 3.43
C ASP A 243 -3.01 -10.34 4.38
N LEU A 244 -4.01 -10.41 5.25
CA LEU A 244 -4.15 -11.48 6.24
C LEU A 244 -4.45 -12.85 5.60
N SER A 245 -4.70 -12.91 4.31
CA SER A 245 -4.83 -14.17 3.57
C SER A 245 -3.47 -14.81 3.23
N MET A 246 -2.37 -14.05 3.39
CA MET A 246 -1.00 -14.53 3.14
C MET A 246 -0.57 -15.58 4.16
N GLU A 247 0.32 -16.48 3.73
CA GLU A 247 0.85 -17.53 4.60
C GLU A 247 1.69 -16.98 5.76
N GLY A 248 2.35 -15.85 5.57
CA GLY A 248 3.08 -15.13 6.62
C GLY A 248 2.23 -14.77 7.85
N ALA A 249 0.91 -14.66 7.68
CA ALA A 249 -0.04 -14.44 8.76
C ALA A 249 -0.56 -15.74 9.42
N ALA A 250 -0.19 -16.95 8.89
CA ALA A 250 -0.76 -18.23 9.32
C ALA A 250 -0.54 -18.54 10.81
N VAL A 251 0.55 -18.05 11.38
CA VAL A 251 0.85 -18.22 12.82
C VAL A 251 -0.20 -17.57 13.73
N MET A 252 -1.00 -16.62 13.21
CA MET A 252 -2.08 -15.95 13.94
C MET A 252 -3.42 -16.73 13.93
N GLY A 253 -3.49 -17.91 13.30
CA GLY A 253 -4.69 -18.75 13.26
C GLY A 253 -5.49 -18.66 11.96
N GLY A 254 -6.78 -18.89 12.01
CA GLY A 254 -7.71 -18.79 10.89
C GLY A 254 -8.05 -17.33 10.51
N PRO A 255 -8.87 -17.10 9.46
CA PRO A 255 -9.16 -15.74 8.97
C PRO A 255 -9.75 -14.82 10.05
N VAL A 256 -10.66 -15.32 10.87
CA VAL A 256 -11.30 -14.53 11.94
C VAL A 256 -10.33 -14.21 13.07
N GLU A 257 -9.55 -15.22 13.50
CA GLU A 257 -8.53 -15.06 14.54
C GLU A 257 -7.45 -14.05 14.13
N ARG A 258 -6.93 -14.15 12.88
CA ARG A 258 -5.95 -13.19 12.34
C ARG A 258 -6.49 -11.78 12.32
N SER A 259 -7.73 -11.61 11.88
CA SER A 259 -8.41 -10.33 11.80
C SER A 259 -8.58 -9.71 13.19
N HIS A 260 -9.05 -10.50 14.14
CA HIS A 260 -9.21 -10.07 15.53
C HIS A 260 -7.86 -9.72 16.16
N GLN A 261 -6.83 -10.56 15.96
CA GLN A 261 -5.50 -10.30 16.50
C GLN A 261 -4.88 -9.02 15.93
N ALA A 262 -4.97 -8.79 14.59
CA ALA A 262 -4.45 -7.58 13.96
C ALA A 262 -5.13 -6.31 14.50
N LEU A 263 -6.47 -6.31 14.65
CA LEU A 263 -7.22 -5.19 15.20
C LEU A 263 -6.86 -4.95 16.68
N VAL A 264 -6.78 -5.99 17.50
CA VAL A 264 -6.38 -5.89 18.91
C VAL A 264 -4.94 -5.43 19.04
N ALA A 265 -4.05 -5.86 18.15
CA ALA A 265 -2.65 -5.42 18.12
C ALA A 265 -2.49 -3.93 17.83
N GLY A 266 -3.42 -3.31 17.08
CA GLY A 266 -3.40 -1.88 16.81
C GLY A 266 -3.56 -1.50 15.33
N CYS A 267 -3.89 -2.44 14.44
CA CYS A 267 -4.36 -2.09 13.11
C CYS A 267 -5.72 -1.40 13.18
N ASP A 268 -5.90 -0.34 12.42
CA ASP A 268 -7.19 0.35 12.25
C ASP A 268 -8.03 -0.32 11.15
N MET A 269 -7.35 -0.81 10.11
CA MET A 269 -7.95 -1.47 8.96
C MET A 269 -7.20 -2.76 8.61
N ILE A 270 -7.94 -3.75 8.15
CA ILE A 270 -7.42 -5.08 7.80
C ILE A 270 -7.73 -5.45 6.36
N LEU A 271 -6.79 -6.14 5.69
CA LEU A 271 -6.94 -6.60 4.32
C LEU A 271 -7.13 -8.12 4.27
N ILE A 272 -8.14 -8.57 3.53
CA ILE A 272 -8.33 -9.98 3.17
C ILE A 272 -8.60 -10.04 1.67
N CYS A 273 -7.60 -10.50 0.91
CA CYS A 273 -7.60 -10.44 -0.54
C CYS A 273 -7.53 -11.84 -1.15
N ASN A 274 -8.09 -11.97 -2.38
CA ASN A 274 -7.97 -13.18 -3.18
C ASN A 274 -8.57 -14.46 -2.56
N LYS A 275 -9.25 -14.36 -1.43
CA LYS A 275 -9.93 -15.47 -0.73
C LYS A 275 -11.32 -15.01 -0.30
N ARG A 276 -12.28 -15.06 -1.23
CA ARG A 276 -13.65 -14.61 -1.02
C ARG A 276 -14.31 -15.24 0.22
N GLU A 277 -14.19 -16.56 0.36
CA GLU A 277 -14.75 -17.30 1.49
C GLU A 277 -14.23 -16.79 2.84
N ALA A 278 -12.92 -16.52 2.92
CA ALA A 278 -12.30 -15.97 4.13
C ALA A 278 -12.79 -14.54 4.42
N ALA A 279 -12.98 -13.71 3.39
CA ALA A 279 -13.53 -12.37 3.56
C ALA A 279 -14.97 -12.41 4.07
N VAL A 280 -15.81 -13.30 3.54
CA VAL A 280 -17.20 -13.50 4.02
C VAL A 280 -17.22 -14.05 5.45
N GLU A 281 -16.37 -15.03 5.77
CA GLU A 281 -16.26 -15.56 7.14
C GLU A 281 -15.92 -14.46 8.15
N VAL A 282 -15.02 -13.54 7.78
CA VAL A 282 -14.66 -12.39 8.63
C VAL A 282 -15.83 -11.41 8.74
N LEU A 283 -16.55 -11.11 7.67
CA LEU A 283 -17.73 -10.25 7.69
C LEU A 283 -18.81 -10.77 8.65
N ASP A 284 -19.02 -12.08 8.65
CA ASP A 284 -20.05 -12.73 9.48
C ASP A 284 -19.68 -12.80 10.96
N ASN A 285 -18.40 -12.69 11.30
CA ASN A 285 -17.89 -12.93 12.66
C ASN A 285 -17.26 -11.72 13.34
N LEU A 286 -16.88 -10.66 12.61
CA LEU A 286 -16.39 -9.43 13.25
C LEU A 286 -17.55 -8.54 13.71
N PRO A 287 -17.41 -7.92 14.89
CA PRO A 287 -18.39 -6.91 15.32
C PRO A 287 -18.35 -5.72 14.36
N ILE A 288 -19.50 -5.08 14.19
CA ILE A 288 -19.57 -3.82 13.44
C ILE A 288 -18.77 -2.76 14.19
N MET A 289 -17.76 -2.21 13.52
CA MET A 289 -16.87 -1.18 14.04
C MET A 289 -16.77 -0.05 13.02
N GLU A 290 -16.51 1.15 13.48
CA GLU A 290 -16.28 2.32 12.63
C GLU A 290 -14.84 2.82 12.78
N VAL A 291 -14.26 3.22 11.66
CA VAL A 291 -12.92 3.83 11.55
C VAL A 291 -13.11 5.21 10.88
N PRO A 292 -13.67 6.20 11.59
CA PRO A 292 -14.01 7.49 11.00
C PRO A 292 -12.77 8.24 10.49
N GLN A 293 -11.62 8.08 11.15
CA GLN A 293 -10.36 8.68 10.75
C GLN A 293 -9.87 8.20 9.36
N ALA A 294 -10.35 7.06 8.87
CA ALA A 294 -9.99 6.55 7.54
C ALA A 294 -10.50 7.46 6.39
N GLU A 295 -11.48 8.32 6.63
CA GLU A 295 -11.94 9.30 5.64
C GLU A 295 -10.84 10.30 5.23
N ALA A 296 -9.83 10.49 6.07
CA ALA A 296 -8.67 11.32 5.74
C ALA A 296 -7.84 10.77 4.56
N LEU A 297 -7.99 9.47 4.24
CA LEU A 297 -7.32 8.81 3.12
C LEU A 297 -8.02 8.98 1.77
N LEU A 298 -9.26 9.51 1.75
CA LEU A 298 -9.94 9.81 0.50
C LEU A 298 -9.12 10.83 -0.32
N LYS A 299 -9.04 10.62 -1.63
CA LYS A 299 -8.38 11.56 -2.53
C LYS A 299 -8.92 12.96 -2.38
N LYS A 300 -8.03 13.94 -2.41
CA LYS A 300 -8.38 15.36 -2.16
C LYS A 300 -8.66 16.14 -3.43
N GLN A 301 -8.42 15.54 -4.60
CA GLN A 301 -8.61 16.16 -5.90
C GLN A 301 -9.42 15.23 -6.83
N GLN A 302 -10.01 15.83 -7.85
CA GLN A 302 -10.72 15.12 -8.90
C GLN A 302 -10.49 15.84 -10.22
N PHE A 303 -10.06 15.10 -11.23
CA PHE A 303 -9.88 15.58 -12.60
C PHE A 303 -9.98 14.39 -13.56
N SER A 304 -10.26 14.66 -14.81
CA SER A 304 -10.36 13.61 -15.81
C SER A 304 -8.97 13.19 -16.34
N TYR A 305 -8.87 11.93 -16.76
CA TYR A 305 -7.65 11.45 -17.40
C TYR A 305 -7.31 12.21 -18.69
N SER A 306 -8.33 12.64 -19.45
CA SER A 306 -8.13 13.43 -20.66
C SER A 306 -7.55 14.82 -20.39
N GLU A 307 -7.93 15.46 -19.29
CA GLU A 307 -7.34 16.73 -18.84
C GLU A 307 -5.91 16.52 -18.36
N LEU A 308 -5.68 15.49 -17.55
CA LEU A 308 -4.35 15.13 -17.06
C LEU A 308 -3.36 14.94 -18.22
N LYS A 309 -3.70 14.14 -19.22
CA LYS A 309 -2.83 13.84 -20.39
C LYS A 309 -2.48 15.05 -21.25
N ARG A 310 -3.29 16.11 -21.22
CA ARG A 310 -3.00 17.37 -21.93
C ARG A 310 -2.04 18.28 -21.18
N SER A 311 -1.78 18.04 -19.88
CA SER A 311 -0.89 18.87 -19.10
C SER A 311 0.58 18.62 -19.48
N GLU A 312 1.36 19.69 -19.59
CA GLU A 312 2.80 19.60 -19.84
C GLU A 312 3.51 18.77 -18.77
N ARG A 313 3.06 18.90 -17.50
CA ARG A 313 3.63 18.16 -16.39
C ARG A 313 3.48 16.65 -16.58
N TRP A 314 2.30 16.17 -17.00
CA TRP A 314 2.10 14.74 -17.28
C TRP A 314 2.96 14.26 -18.44
N GLN A 315 2.99 15.01 -19.55
CA GLN A 315 3.79 14.66 -20.73
C GLN A 315 5.27 14.56 -20.40
N GLN A 316 5.80 15.53 -19.65
CA GLN A 316 7.19 15.52 -19.25
C GLN A 316 7.50 14.38 -18.26
N ALA A 317 6.68 14.19 -17.22
CA ALA A 317 6.86 13.14 -16.24
C ALA A 317 6.79 11.74 -16.89
N SER A 318 5.80 11.49 -17.74
CA SER A 318 5.64 10.21 -18.45
C SER A 318 6.86 9.93 -19.36
N ALA A 319 7.32 10.92 -20.13
CA ALA A 319 8.52 10.78 -20.96
C ALA A 319 9.79 10.54 -20.13
N ASN A 320 9.91 11.17 -18.96
CA ASN A 320 11.05 10.98 -18.06
C ASN A 320 11.07 9.57 -17.46
N MET A 321 9.91 9.06 -17.04
CA MET A 321 9.80 7.69 -16.53
C MET A 321 10.14 6.66 -17.61
N GLN A 322 9.68 6.86 -18.83
CA GLN A 322 10.00 5.99 -19.95
C GLN A 322 11.53 5.97 -20.22
N ARG A 323 12.17 7.14 -20.28
CA ARG A 323 13.63 7.24 -20.45
C ARG A 323 14.41 6.56 -19.34
N LEU A 324 13.96 6.72 -18.08
CA LEU A 324 14.59 6.07 -16.94
C LEU A 324 14.50 4.54 -17.02
N ILE A 325 13.36 4.02 -17.46
CA ILE A 325 13.20 2.58 -17.68
C ILE A 325 14.14 2.12 -18.79
N GLU A 326 14.17 2.79 -19.94
CA GLU A 326 15.03 2.44 -21.08
C GLU A 326 16.53 2.47 -20.71
N GLN A 327 16.93 3.42 -19.86
CA GLN A 327 18.33 3.56 -19.42
C GLN A 327 18.82 2.37 -18.57
N PHE A 328 17.93 1.72 -17.79
CA PHE A 328 18.30 0.69 -16.82
C PHE A 328 17.62 -0.67 -17.05
N SER A 329 16.79 -0.80 -18.10
CA SER A 329 16.32 -2.10 -18.57
C SER A 329 17.42 -2.74 -19.42
N GLU A 330 18.00 -3.83 -18.92
CA GLU A 330 18.87 -4.72 -19.69
C GLU A 330 18.04 -5.71 -20.49
#